data_6f1af8eecdcd6df814d54a93bd5ce9c7
#
_entry.id   6f1af8eecdcd6df814d54a93bd5ce9c7
#
_cell.length_a   1.000
_cell.length_b   1.000
_cell.length_c   1.000
_cell.angle_alpha   90.00
_cell.angle_beta   90.00
_cell.angle_gamma   90.00
#
_symmetry.space_group_name_H-M   'P 1'
#
loop_
_entity.id
_entity.type
_entity.pdbx_description
1 polymer ?
#
loop_
_entity_poly.entity_id
_entity_poly.type
_entity_poly.pdbx_seq_one_letter_code
_entity_poly.pdbx_strand_id
1 'polypeptide(L)'
;MNDHPDPLENAAMTSGAASAMPRGESDQSCRGILQELDRRGRLLVISEEVDPIHDVSAILSIVDEKAAVRLDRIKGHDMPIFGNILSDLDRVALALDVAKSDIQQKLLSSIASPVPPVFVDDAPVQQQLFRDDILTRLPVPTFFSKETGPYITAGLIVARDPETGLGNASYARIKVLGPNEAMIGIAPNHHLAIMARKAGAKGEPLPFAVVLGAHPAIQLAACFYLGLGDDEMHCAGSLLGEPVRLVHCKSIDLAVPAEAEIVLEGHIHIDEPILEGLVSEYHGMYEDYGSGVRVRFECMTCRSDAMLQVIEPGYHMEHLYLGAVPIAASLKAVIRRSVFNVGEVAVTASGSGRNNVVVQIDAPRPGQARRIMSICWGAVSIVKNITIVDSDVDPWDLGAVELAKMTRMRAERDILIVTDLPADRSEPQEDGGVIAKVGYDATMKAGDRKEGFDKALPPLESYERMRQLLSRVKPEMNV
;
A
#
# COMPACT_ATOMS: atom_id res chain seq x y z
N MET A 1 -51.72 -24.88 42.09
CA MET A 1 -51.25 -26.26 42.08
C MET A 1 -50.68 -26.54 40.74
N ASN A 2 -49.49 -26.94 40.72
CA ASN A 2 -48.53 -27.35 39.70
C ASN A 2 -47.48 -26.28 39.34
N ASP A 3 -46.46 -26.30 40.19
CA ASP A 3 -45.14 -25.82 39.88
C ASP A 3 -44.53 -26.61 38.72
N HIS A 4 -44.05 -25.89 37.72
CA HIS A 4 -43.04 -26.40 36.83
C HIS A 4 -41.85 -25.42 36.86
N PRO A 5 -40.65 -25.89 37.18
CA PRO A 5 -39.46 -25.04 37.21
C PRO A 5 -38.97 -24.72 35.78
N ASP A 6 -38.50 -23.47 35.66
CA ASP A 6 -37.84 -22.89 34.49
C ASP A 6 -36.51 -23.61 34.20
N PRO A 7 -36.19 -24.03 32.98
CA PRO A 7 -34.97 -24.77 32.66
C PRO A 7 -33.75 -23.89 32.31
N LEU A 8 -33.64 -22.63 32.79
CA LEU A 8 -32.52 -21.72 32.52
C LEU A 8 -31.56 -21.44 33.67
N GLU A 9 -31.63 -22.20 34.75
CA GLU A 9 -30.58 -22.16 35.80
C GLU A 9 -29.75 -23.45 35.79
N ASN A 10 -28.69 -23.53 34.98
CA ASN A 10 -27.46 -24.26 35.25
C ASN A 10 -26.60 -24.42 34.00
N ALA A 11 -25.77 -23.41 33.70
CA ALA A 11 -24.55 -23.60 32.91
C ALA A 11 -23.54 -22.48 33.24
N ALA A 12 -23.19 -22.38 34.49
CA ALA A 12 -21.93 -21.72 34.86
C ALA A 12 -20.78 -22.70 34.55
N MET A 13 -20.37 -22.76 33.31
CA MET A 13 -19.12 -23.41 32.93
C MET A 13 -17.99 -22.40 33.00
N THR A 14 -17.10 -22.64 33.94
CA THR A 14 -15.79 -22.09 34.14
C THR A 14 -15.02 -22.00 32.81
N SER A 15 -15.00 -20.83 32.20
CA SER A 15 -13.99 -20.50 31.23
C SER A 15 -12.70 -20.15 31.97
N GLY A 16 -11.80 -21.12 32.04
CA GLY A 16 -10.43 -20.86 32.47
C GLY A 16 -9.84 -19.82 31.52
N ALA A 17 -9.67 -18.62 32.00
CA ALA A 17 -8.84 -17.62 31.36
C ALA A 17 -7.42 -18.23 31.26
N ALA A 18 -7.05 -18.68 30.08
CA ALA A 18 -5.66 -18.93 29.75
C ALA A 18 -4.96 -17.59 29.91
N SER A 19 -4.17 -17.44 30.96
CA SER A 19 -3.23 -16.34 31.16
C SER A 19 -2.34 -16.31 29.94
N ALA A 20 -2.60 -15.38 29.01
CA ALA A 20 -1.69 -15.06 27.94
C ALA A 20 -0.38 -14.63 28.59
N MET A 21 0.68 -15.41 28.43
CA MET A 21 2.03 -14.96 28.73
C MET A 21 2.23 -13.62 28.02
N PRO A 22 2.90 -12.63 28.64
CA PRO A 22 3.28 -11.42 27.93
C PRO A 22 4.10 -11.86 26.70
N ARG A 23 3.59 -11.60 25.49
CA ARG A 23 4.36 -11.72 24.28
C ARG A 23 5.54 -10.79 24.45
N GLY A 24 6.76 -11.29 24.32
CA GLY A 24 7.94 -10.44 24.22
C GLY A 24 7.68 -9.37 23.13
N GLU A 25 8.31 -8.21 23.27
CA GLU A 25 8.22 -7.13 22.28
C GLU A 25 8.41 -7.70 20.88
N SER A 26 7.47 -7.45 19.96
CA SER A 26 7.58 -7.94 18.59
C SER A 26 8.65 -7.16 17.84
N ASP A 27 9.25 -7.76 16.83
CA ASP A 27 10.16 -7.08 15.92
C ASP A 27 9.35 -6.11 15.03
N GLN A 28 9.55 -4.80 15.19
CA GLN A 28 8.92 -3.76 14.37
C GLN A 28 9.85 -3.27 13.25
N SER A 29 10.91 -4.01 12.94
CA SER A 29 11.82 -3.73 11.81
C SER A 29 11.35 -4.43 10.52
N CYS A 30 11.86 -4.00 9.38
CA CYS A 30 11.72 -4.74 8.13
C CYS A 30 12.57 -6.03 8.11
N ARG A 31 13.53 -6.17 9.03
CA ARG A 31 14.50 -7.29 9.06
C ARG A 31 13.84 -8.63 9.37
N GLY A 32 12.85 -8.65 10.26
CA GLY A 32 12.09 -9.86 10.55
C GLY A 32 11.40 -10.42 9.31
N ILE A 33 10.87 -9.56 8.45
CA ILE A 33 10.27 -9.98 7.18
C ILE A 33 11.32 -10.52 6.20
N LEU A 34 12.47 -9.85 6.07
CA LEU A 34 13.57 -10.34 5.22
C LEU A 34 14.08 -11.71 5.68
N GLN A 35 14.25 -11.91 6.98
CA GLN A 35 14.66 -13.20 7.56
C GLN A 35 13.62 -14.30 7.28
N GLU A 36 12.34 -14.00 7.41
CA GLU A 36 11.28 -14.97 7.13
C GLU A 36 11.18 -15.30 5.64
N LEU A 37 11.39 -14.31 4.76
CA LEU A 37 11.46 -14.54 3.31
C LEU A 37 12.67 -15.41 2.94
N ASP A 38 13.83 -15.20 3.56
CA ASP A 38 15.01 -16.04 3.39
C ASP A 38 14.75 -17.48 3.85
N ARG A 39 14.17 -17.65 5.04
CA ARG A 39 13.79 -18.97 5.57
C ARG A 39 12.83 -19.74 4.65
N ARG A 40 11.98 -19.02 3.91
CA ARG A 40 11.05 -19.59 2.91
C ARG A 40 11.66 -19.77 1.53
N GLY A 41 12.92 -19.43 1.32
CA GLY A 41 13.57 -19.45 0.00
C GLY A 41 13.00 -18.41 -0.97
N ARG A 42 12.46 -17.30 -0.44
CA ARG A 42 11.84 -16.21 -1.19
C ARG A 42 12.68 -14.92 -1.15
N LEU A 43 13.91 -14.96 -0.68
CA LEU A 43 14.88 -13.88 -0.72
C LEU A 43 16.05 -14.26 -1.65
N LEU A 44 16.29 -13.46 -2.67
CA LEU A 44 17.47 -13.56 -3.53
C LEU A 44 18.56 -12.63 -2.97
N VAL A 45 19.69 -13.22 -2.57
CA VAL A 45 20.88 -12.46 -2.13
C VAL A 45 21.90 -12.46 -3.23
N ILE A 46 22.35 -11.28 -3.64
CA ILE A 46 23.38 -11.07 -4.68
C ILE A 46 24.59 -10.44 -4.00
N SER A 47 25.74 -11.15 -4.03
CA SER A 47 26.99 -10.70 -3.44
C SER A 47 27.98 -10.14 -4.47
N GLU A 48 27.67 -10.23 -5.74
CA GLU A 48 28.39 -9.57 -6.82
C GLU A 48 28.15 -8.07 -6.77
N GLU A 49 29.12 -7.29 -7.30
CA GLU A 49 28.98 -5.83 -7.35
C GLU A 49 27.94 -5.41 -8.39
N VAL A 50 26.97 -4.57 -7.98
CA VAL A 50 25.85 -4.06 -8.79
C VAL A 50 26.00 -2.54 -8.94
N ASP A 51 25.84 -2.02 -10.15
CA ASP A 51 25.80 -0.57 -10.38
C ASP A 51 24.43 0.00 -9.96
N PRO A 52 24.38 1.07 -9.13
CA PRO A 52 23.11 1.71 -8.77
C PRO A 52 22.42 2.37 -9.96
N ILE A 53 23.13 2.60 -11.07
CA ILE A 53 22.57 3.18 -12.29
C ILE A 53 22.03 2.05 -13.17
N HIS A 54 20.73 1.85 -13.16
CA HIS A 54 19.92 0.92 -13.95
C HIS A 54 20.03 -0.57 -13.58
N ASP A 55 21.19 -1.08 -13.06
CA ASP A 55 21.31 -2.51 -12.78
C ASP A 55 20.46 -2.94 -11.59
N VAL A 56 20.35 -2.11 -10.55
CA VAL A 56 19.43 -2.34 -9.43
C VAL A 56 17.99 -2.47 -9.93
N SER A 57 17.54 -1.53 -10.77
CA SER A 57 16.20 -1.56 -11.38
C SER A 57 16.00 -2.82 -12.25
N ALA A 58 16.97 -3.15 -13.09
CA ALA A 58 16.89 -4.35 -13.94
C ALA A 58 16.74 -5.64 -13.12
N ILE A 59 17.48 -5.77 -12.00
CA ILE A 59 17.35 -6.93 -11.11
C ILE A 59 15.96 -6.99 -10.48
N LEU A 60 15.49 -5.87 -9.92
CA LEU A 60 14.16 -5.79 -9.29
C LEU A 60 13.06 -6.17 -10.29
N SER A 61 13.12 -5.64 -11.54
CA SER A 61 12.19 -5.97 -12.62
C SER A 61 12.17 -7.45 -12.98
N ILE A 62 13.35 -8.07 -13.13
CA ILE A 62 13.45 -9.46 -13.58
C ILE A 62 12.84 -10.44 -12.58
N VAL A 63 12.95 -10.13 -11.29
CA VAL A 63 12.51 -11.03 -10.21
C VAL A 63 11.26 -10.58 -9.47
N ASP A 64 10.63 -9.52 -9.87
CA ASP A 64 9.52 -8.79 -9.22
C ASP A 64 8.64 -9.68 -8.30
N GLU A 65 7.69 -10.45 -8.84
CA GLU A 65 6.82 -11.33 -8.05
C GLU A 65 7.51 -12.61 -7.55
N LYS A 66 8.71 -12.92 -8.05
CA LYS A 66 9.40 -14.21 -7.77
C LYS A 66 10.11 -14.19 -6.42
N ALA A 67 10.87 -13.14 -6.13
CA ALA A 67 11.67 -13.04 -4.92
C ALA A 67 11.80 -11.59 -4.43
N ALA A 68 11.90 -11.41 -3.11
CA ALA A 68 12.52 -10.22 -2.54
C ALA A 68 14.04 -10.25 -2.86
N VAL A 69 14.67 -9.10 -2.85
CA VAL A 69 16.09 -8.96 -3.24
C VAL A 69 16.87 -8.28 -2.13
N ARG A 70 18.09 -8.79 -1.89
CA ARG A 70 19.14 -8.08 -1.16
C ARG A 70 20.41 -8.06 -1.98
N LEU A 71 20.97 -6.87 -2.20
CA LEU A 71 22.18 -6.61 -2.93
C LEU A 71 23.27 -6.19 -1.93
N ASP A 72 24.23 -7.07 -1.65
CA ASP A 72 25.20 -6.85 -0.58
C ASP A 72 26.31 -5.88 -0.98
N ARG A 73 26.59 -5.72 -2.28
CA ARG A 73 27.67 -4.88 -2.78
C ARG A 73 27.18 -3.95 -3.87
N ILE A 74 27.15 -2.65 -3.55
CA ILE A 74 26.77 -1.60 -4.50
C ILE A 74 28.00 -0.79 -4.87
N LYS A 75 28.23 -0.64 -6.16
CA LYS A 75 29.38 0.08 -6.70
C LYS A 75 29.48 1.50 -6.12
N GLY A 76 30.60 1.78 -5.46
CA GLY A 76 30.88 3.08 -4.85
C GLY A 76 30.24 3.31 -3.47
N HIS A 77 29.58 2.32 -2.88
CA HIS A 77 28.92 2.40 -1.58
C HIS A 77 29.15 1.15 -0.72
N ASP A 78 29.21 1.35 0.59
CA ASP A 78 29.33 0.24 1.56
C ASP A 78 27.96 -0.25 2.06
N MET A 79 26.88 0.48 1.79
CA MET A 79 25.54 0.19 2.27
C MET A 79 24.82 -0.75 1.29
N PRO A 80 24.28 -1.91 1.76
CA PRO A 80 23.46 -2.78 0.95
C PRO A 80 22.11 -2.17 0.57
N ILE A 81 21.51 -2.70 -0.50
CA ILE A 81 20.13 -2.38 -0.93
C ILE A 81 19.23 -3.60 -0.73
N PHE A 82 17.95 -3.37 -0.41
CA PHE A 82 16.91 -4.39 -0.50
C PHE A 82 15.61 -3.82 -1.10
N GLY A 83 14.80 -4.70 -1.70
CA GLY A 83 13.51 -4.34 -2.30
C GLY A 83 12.65 -5.56 -2.62
N ASN A 84 11.52 -5.34 -3.29
CA ASN A 84 10.52 -6.35 -3.66
C ASN A 84 9.93 -7.10 -2.45
N ILE A 85 9.82 -6.46 -1.28
CA ILE A 85 9.33 -7.11 -0.06
C ILE A 85 7.79 -7.21 0.00
N LEU A 86 7.07 -6.44 -0.82
CA LEU A 86 5.61 -6.42 -0.90
C LEU A 86 5.07 -6.68 -2.32
N SER A 87 5.84 -7.35 -3.19
CA SER A 87 5.49 -7.54 -4.61
C SER A 87 4.39 -8.57 -4.88
N ASP A 88 3.83 -9.21 -3.88
CA ASP A 88 2.66 -10.08 -4.02
C ASP A 88 1.81 -10.12 -2.74
N LEU A 89 0.57 -10.62 -2.85
CA LEU A 89 -0.34 -10.69 -1.72
C LEU A 89 0.09 -11.70 -0.64
N ASP A 90 0.91 -12.70 -0.95
CA ASP A 90 1.42 -13.66 0.05
C ASP A 90 2.47 -12.98 0.93
N ARG A 91 3.30 -12.08 0.38
CA ARG A 91 4.24 -11.25 1.16
C ARG A 91 3.52 -10.18 1.96
N VAL A 92 2.46 -9.59 1.42
CA VAL A 92 1.59 -8.68 2.19
C VAL A 92 0.94 -9.42 3.37
N ALA A 93 0.42 -10.63 3.14
CA ALA A 93 -0.15 -11.48 4.19
C ALA A 93 0.89 -11.82 5.28
N LEU A 94 2.11 -12.18 4.85
CA LEU A 94 3.24 -12.42 5.74
C LEU A 94 3.57 -11.18 6.59
N ALA A 95 3.67 -10.02 5.97
CA ALA A 95 3.98 -8.76 6.64
C ALA A 95 2.93 -8.34 7.68
N LEU A 96 1.68 -8.74 7.48
CA LEU A 96 0.55 -8.46 8.38
C LEU A 96 0.26 -9.60 9.37
N ASP A 97 1.00 -10.71 9.30
CA ASP A 97 0.80 -11.92 10.09
C ASP A 97 -0.65 -12.44 10.01
N VAL A 98 -1.19 -12.58 8.80
CA VAL A 98 -2.56 -13.05 8.54
C VAL A 98 -2.59 -14.02 7.34
N ALA A 99 -3.70 -14.74 7.19
CA ALA A 99 -3.97 -15.44 5.94
C ALA A 99 -4.27 -14.43 4.81
N LYS A 100 -3.98 -14.78 3.56
CA LYS A 100 -4.24 -13.92 2.39
C LYS A 100 -5.69 -13.45 2.29
N SER A 101 -6.65 -14.33 2.63
CA SER A 101 -8.09 -14.01 2.71
C SER A 101 -8.42 -12.93 3.74
N ASP A 102 -7.57 -12.73 4.74
CA ASP A 102 -7.85 -11.88 5.90
C ASP A 102 -7.18 -10.50 5.80
N ILE A 103 -6.35 -10.28 4.76
CA ILE A 103 -5.64 -9.00 4.54
C ILE A 103 -6.63 -7.82 4.62
N GLN A 104 -7.70 -7.85 3.83
CA GLN A 104 -8.64 -6.72 3.77
C GLN A 104 -9.37 -6.51 5.10
N GLN A 105 -9.71 -7.58 5.81
CA GLN A 105 -10.35 -7.46 7.13
C GLN A 105 -9.37 -6.88 8.17
N LYS A 106 -8.10 -7.27 8.14
CA LYS A 106 -7.06 -6.71 9.02
C LYS A 106 -6.90 -5.20 8.80
N LEU A 107 -6.83 -4.77 7.53
CA LEU A 107 -6.74 -3.35 7.17
C LEU A 107 -7.99 -2.55 7.59
N LEU A 108 -9.18 -3.10 7.37
CA LEU A 108 -10.44 -2.47 7.81
C LEU A 108 -10.50 -2.31 9.34
N SER A 109 -10.07 -3.34 10.07
CA SER A 109 -10.03 -3.31 11.53
C SER A 109 -9.06 -2.25 12.05
N SER A 110 -7.93 -2.05 11.37
CA SER A 110 -6.95 -1.03 11.75
C SER A 110 -7.46 0.40 11.58
N ILE A 111 -8.24 0.66 10.54
CA ILE A 111 -8.90 1.96 10.34
C ILE A 111 -9.99 2.19 11.40
N ALA A 112 -10.73 1.13 11.77
CA ALA A 112 -11.83 1.23 12.72
C ALA A 112 -11.38 1.30 14.20
N SER A 113 -10.22 0.75 14.51
CA SER A 113 -9.70 0.63 15.87
C SER A 113 -8.20 0.95 15.92
N PRO A 114 -7.82 2.21 15.68
CA PRO A 114 -6.43 2.64 15.68
C PRO A 114 -5.79 2.52 17.07
N VAL A 115 -4.49 2.23 17.14
CA VAL A 115 -3.70 2.07 18.36
C VAL A 115 -2.64 3.17 18.43
N PRO A 116 -2.71 4.09 19.41
CA PRO A 116 -1.74 5.16 19.54
C PRO A 116 -0.30 4.65 19.72
N PRO A 117 0.71 5.34 19.17
CA PRO A 117 2.11 4.98 19.34
C PRO A 117 2.61 5.23 20.76
N VAL A 118 3.78 4.68 21.08
CA VAL A 118 4.52 4.91 22.33
C VAL A 118 5.90 5.47 22.02
N PHE A 119 6.44 6.27 22.92
CA PHE A 119 7.78 6.82 22.77
C PHE A 119 8.80 5.94 23.49
N VAL A 120 9.98 5.80 22.87
CA VAL A 120 11.15 5.12 23.42
C VAL A 120 12.35 6.05 23.42
N ASP A 121 13.26 5.86 24.39
CA ASP A 121 14.46 6.68 24.54
C ASP A 121 15.65 6.16 23.74
N ASP A 122 15.72 4.85 23.55
CA ASP A 122 16.78 4.16 22.77
C ASP A 122 16.18 3.53 21.51
N ALA A 123 16.85 3.73 20.37
CA ALA A 123 16.34 3.29 19.09
C ALA A 123 17.46 2.83 18.15
N PRO A 124 17.32 1.64 17.54
CA PRO A 124 18.29 1.15 16.58
C PRO A 124 18.58 2.12 15.43
N VAL A 125 17.58 2.87 14.97
CA VAL A 125 17.73 3.86 13.88
C VAL A 125 18.60 5.06 14.27
N GLN A 126 18.97 5.20 15.54
CA GLN A 126 19.82 6.30 16.03
C GLN A 126 21.21 5.86 16.48
N GLN A 127 21.67 4.67 16.09
CA GLN A 127 23.02 4.17 16.42
C GLN A 127 24.15 5.00 15.79
N GLN A 128 23.90 5.57 14.61
CA GLN A 128 24.85 6.49 13.93
C GLN A 128 24.15 7.80 13.59
N LEU A 129 24.91 8.89 13.53
CA LEU A 129 24.43 10.22 13.20
C LEU A 129 25.43 10.92 12.27
N PHE A 130 24.89 11.49 11.16
CA PHE A 130 25.66 12.24 10.16
C PHE A 130 25.00 13.60 9.89
N ARG A 131 25.78 14.64 9.66
CA ARG A 131 25.31 16.00 9.34
C ARG A 131 25.82 16.52 8.01
N ASP A 132 26.85 15.88 7.48
CA ASP A 132 27.49 16.25 6.23
C ASP A 132 27.45 15.09 5.25
N ASP A 133 27.38 15.43 3.94
CA ASP A 133 27.39 14.45 2.85
C ASP A 133 26.31 13.36 2.97
N ILE A 134 25.13 13.74 3.48
CA ILE A 134 24.05 12.84 3.89
C ILE A 134 23.63 11.92 2.73
N LEU A 135 23.28 12.52 1.59
CA LEU A 135 22.72 11.78 0.47
C LEU A 135 23.79 11.03 -0.34
N THR A 136 25.04 11.45 -0.29
CA THR A 136 26.14 10.73 -0.96
C THR A 136 26.54 9.44 -0.25
N ARG A 137 26.09 9.24 0.99
CA ARG A 137 26.29 8.00 1.74
C ARG A 137 25.33 6.89 1.31
N LEU A 138 24.22 7.27 0.66
CA LEU A 138 23.16 6.36 0.26
C LEU A 138 23.37 5.87 -1.17
N PRO A 139 23.27 4.57 -1.44
CA PRO A 139 23.31 4.01 -2.79
C PRO A 139 21.99 4.24 -3.53
N VAL A 140 21.59 5.50 -3.69
CA VAL A 140 20.30 5.85 -4.30
C VAL A 140 20.31 5.52 -5.80
N PRO A 141 19.41 4.65 -6.30
CA PRO A 141 19.40 4.26 -7.70
C PRO A 141 18.91 5.36 -8.65
N THR A 142 19.42 5.31 -9.90
CA THR A 142 18.74 5.84 -11.07
C THR A 142 18.05 4.67 -11.76
N PHE A 143 16.72 4.69 -11.81
CA PHE A 143 15.95 3.53 -12.23
C PHE A 143 15.86 3.41 -13.75
N PHE A 144 15.46 4.47 -14.45
CA PHE A 144 15.10 4.40 -15.86
C PHE A 144 15.92 5.36 -16.74
N SER A 145 16.05 4.99 -18.02
CA SER A 145 16.97 5.63 -18.97
C SER A 145 16.68 7.11 -19.29
N LYS A 146 15.44 7.58 -19.06
CA LYS A 146 15.07 8.99 -19.29
C LYS A 146 15.00 9.81 -18.01
N GLU A 147 15.21 9.19 -16.86
CA GLU A 147 15.32 9.92 -15.59
C GLU A 147 16.61 10.74 -15.55
N THR A 148 16.52 11.91 -14.94
CA THR A 148 17.62 12.87 -14.94
C THR A 148 18.49 12.83 -13.67
N GLY A 149 18.38 11.75 -12.88
CA GLY A 149 19.18 11.53 -11.67
C GLY A 149 18.61 10.45 -10.76
N PRO A 150 19.25 10.20 -9.60
CA PRO A 150 18.84 9.20 -8.65
C PRO A 150 17.62 9.63 -7.83
N TYR A 151 16.75 8.67 -7.48
CA TYR A 151 15.53 8.89 -6.73
C TYR A 151 15.43 8.02 -5.49
N ILE A 152 15.11 8.61 -4.34
CA ILE A 152 14.62 7.92 -3.17
C ILE A 152 13.13 7.64 -3.38
N THR A 153 12.76 6.37 -3.51
CA THR A 153 11.42 5.91 -3.87
C THR A 153 10.69 5.22 -2.71
N ALA A 154 11.42 4.65 -1.75
CA ALA A 154 10.87 3.98 -0.57
C ALA A 154 10.76 4.91 0.65
N GLY A 155 10.91 6.22 0.46
CA GLY A 155 10.88 7.19 1.55
C GLY A 155 9.48 7.43 2.10
N LEU A 156 9.20 6.93 3.30
CA LEU A 156 8.00 7.26 4.07
C LEU A 156 8.21 8.65 4.69
N ILE A 157 7.40 9.61 4.28
CA ILE A 157 7.48 11.00 4.73
C ILE A 157 6.66 11.18 5.99
N VAL A 158 7.28 11.64 7.05
CA VAL A 158 6.61 12.02 8.30
C VAL A 158 6.65 13.54 8.42
N ALA A 159 5.49 14.14 8.62
CA ALA A 159 5.35 15.59 8.85
C ALA A 159 4.23 15.85 9.85
N ARG A 160 4.11 17.10 10.29
CA ARG A 160 3.04 17.54 11.20
C ARG A 160 2.40 18.81 10.68
N ASP A 161 1.08 18.89 10.72
CA ASP A 161 0.34 20.11 10.37
C ASP A 161 0.73 21.25 11.31
N PRO A 162 1.29 22.38 10.80
CA PRO A 162 1.80 23.45 11.64
C PRO A 162 0.72 24.29 12.35
N GLU A 163 -0.56 24.03 12.09
CA GLU A 163 -1.69 24.69 12.75
C GLU A 163 -2.36 23.80 13.78
N THR A 164 -2.56 22.53 13.45
CA THR A 164 -3.31 21.59 14.30
C THR A 164 -2.42 20.66 15.12
N GLY A 165 -1.14 20.51 14.72
CA GLY A 165 -0.23 19.56 15.34
C GLY A 165 -0.47 18.10 14.97
N LEU A 166 -1.44 17.82 14.07
CA LEU A 166 -1.76 16.46 13.63
C LEU A 166 -0.65 15.88 12.75
N GLY A 167 -0.30 14.62 13.00
CA GLY A 167 0.68 13.87 12.24
C GLY A 167 0.17 13.51 10.84
N ASN A 168 1.08 13.26 9.92
CA ASN A 168 0.82 12.69 8.61
C ASN A 168 1.99 11.80 8.20
N ALA A 169 1.71 10.61 7.75
CA ALA A 169 2.68 9.71 7.12
C ALA A 169 2.22 9.38 5.69
N SER A 170 3.13 9.57 4.72
CA SER A 170 2.78 9.40 3.31
C SER A 170 4.00 9.10 2.46
N TYR A 171 3.82 8.82 1.17
CA TYR A 171 4.92 8.63 0.23
C TYR A 171 5.02 9.79 -0.77
N ALA A 172 6.25 10.17 -1.06
CA ALA A 172 6.56 11.07 -2.15
C ALA A 172 7.96 10.72 -2.70
N ARG A 173 8.13 10.82 -4.01
CA ARG A 173 9.45 10.62 -4.64
C ARG A 173 10.37 11.80 -4.35
N ILE A 174 11.64 11.50 -4.10
CA ILE A 174 12.66 12.51 -3.78
C ILE A 174 13.83 12.33 -4.72
N LYS A 175 14.08 13.33 -5.58
CA LYS A 175 15.22 13.37 -6.49
C LYS A 175 16.43 13.97 -5.79
N VAL A 176 17.55 13.26 -5.76
CA VAL A 176 18.80 13.73 -5.20
C VAL A 176 19.41 14.78 -6.12
N LEU A 177 19.81 15.93 -5.57
CA LEU A 177 20.44 17.03 -6.31
C LEU A 177 21.87 17.30 -5.87
N GLY A 178 22.20 16.95 -4.66
CA GLY A 178 23.53 17.19 -4.08
C GLY A 178 23.69 16.49 -2.73
N PRO A 179 24.80 16.75 -2.03
CA PRO A 179 25.12 16.03 -0.79
C PRO A 179 24.05 16.10 0.30
N ASN A 180 23.36 17.25 0.43
CA ASN A 180 22.34 17.49 1.43
C ASN A 180 21.07 18.12 0.83
N GLU A 181 21.00 18.22 -0.49
CA GLU A 181 19.86 18.84 -1.19
C GLU A 181 19.16 17.85 -2.11
N ALA A 182 17.84 17.97 -2.14
CA ALA A 182 16.99 17.18 -3.03
C ALA A 182 15.78 18.01 -3.50
N MET A 183 15.02 17.44 -4.41
CA MET A 183 13.70 17.92 -4.80
C MET A 183 12.67 16.86 -4.41
N ILE A 184 11.57 17.29 -3.81
CA ILE A 184 10.42 16.42 -3.54
C ILE A 184 9.27 16.71 -4.49
N GLY A 185 8.74 15.66 -5.13
CA GLY A 185 7.58 15.75 -6.00
C GLY A 185 6.28 15.52 -5.22
N ILE A 186 5.51 16.57 -4.96
CA ILE A 186 4.26 16.51 -4.18
C ILE A 186 3.10 16.95 -5.04
N ALA A 187 2.02 16.13 -5.09
CA ALA A 187 0.80 16.53 -5.76
C ALA A 187 0.11 17.69 -5.01
N PRO A 188 -0.45 18.70 -5.70
CA PRO A 188 -0.98 19.90 -5.06
C PRO A 188 -2.11 19.67 -4.05
N ASN A 189 -2.88 18.60 -4.21
CA ASN A 189 -3.99 18.19 -3.35
C ASN A 189 -3.57 17.22 -2.22
N HIS A 190 -2.32 16.87 -2.14
CA HIS A 190 -1.80 15.98 -1.11
C HIS A 190 -1.71 16.68 0.25
N HIS A 191 -1.96 15.96 1.36
CA HIS A 191 -1.89 16.53 2.72
C HIS A 191 -0.54 17.22 2.98
N LEU A 192 0.56 16.59 2.58
CA LEU A 192 1.91 17.18 2.71
C LEU A 192 2.04 18.53 1.99
N ALA A 193 1.44 18.69 0.79
CA ALA A 193 1.46 19.95 0.08
C ALA A 193 0.61 21.03 0.78
N ILE A 194 -0.50 20.64 1.41
CA ILE A 194 -1.33 21.53 2.21
C ILE A 194 -0.54 22.01 3.42
N MET A 195 0.11 21.12 4.14
CA MET A 195 0.95 21.44 5.31
C MET A 195 2.13 22.34 4.93
N ALA A 196 2.83 22.05 3.81
CA ALA A 196 3.93 22.87 3.33
C ALA A 196 3.48 24.28 2.96
N ARG A 197 2.30 24.45 2.31
CA ARG A 197 1.73 25.77 2.05
C ARG A 197 1.35 26.53 3.32
N LYS A 198 0.82 25.85 4.35
CA LYS A 198 0.52 26.45 5.65
C LYS A 198 1.78 26.97 6.34
N ALA A 199 2.87 26.23 6.30
CA ALA A 199 4.17 26.66 6.83
C ALA A 199 4.70 27.85 6.04
N GLY A 200 4.72 27.76 4.69
CA GLY A 200 5.17 28.85 3.81
C GLY A 200 4.36 30.15 3.99
N ALA A 201 3.05 30.07 4.24
CA ALA A 201 2.24 31.23 4.56
C ALA A 201 2.65 31.96 5.85
N LYS A 202 3.36 31.26 6.75
CA LYS A 202 3.99 31.82 7.96
C LYS A 202 5.43 32.30 7.72
N GLY A 203 5.97 32.10 6.51
CA GLY A 203 7.36 32.40 6.16
C GLY A 203 8.35 31.35 6.69
N GLU A 204 7.91 30.15 7.00
CA GLU A 204 8.70 29.05 7.56
C GLU A 204 8.72 27.85 6.62
N PRO A 205 9.86 27.13 6.49
CA PRO A 205 9.87 25.83 5.82
C PRO A 205 9.17 24.78 6.70
N LEU A 206 8.59 23.76 6.07
CA LEU A 206 7.94 22.67 6.81
C LEU A 206 8.98 21.65 7.27
N PRO A 207 9.14 21.38 8.58
CA PRO A 207 9.94 20.27 9.07
C PRO A 207 9.36 18.94 8.58
N PHE A 208 10.23 18.03 8.11
CA PHE A 208 9.83 16.68 7.70
C PHE A 208 10.96 15.68 7.93
N ALA A 209 10.57 14.42 8.10
CA ALA A 209 11.51 13.31 8.14
C ALA A 209 11.19 12.31 7.02
N VAL A 210 12.24 11.71 6.45
CA VAL A 210 12.13 10.59 5.50
C VAL A 210 12.60 9.32 6.19
N VAL A 211 11.71 8.37 6.36
CA VAL A 211 11.98 7.08 7.00
C VAL A 211 12.14 6.02 5.93
N LEU A 212 13.26 5.31 5.95
CA LEU A 212 13.59 4.24 5.01
C LEU A 212 13.74 2.92 5.76
N GLY A 213 13.18 1.85 5.24
CA GLY A 213 13.25 0.54 5.86
C GLY A 213 12.39 0.41 7.14
N ALA A 214 11.23 1.05 7.19
CA ALA A 214 10.23 0.81 8.22
C ALA A 214 9.56 -0.57 8.05
N HIS A 215 8.93 -1.10 9.10
CA HIS A 215 8.14 -2.32 9.00
C HIS A 215 7.05 -2.18 7.92
N PRO A 216 6.79 -3.21 7.08
CA PRO A 216 5.81 -3.12 5.99
C PRO A 216 4.38 -2.75 6.44
N ALA A 217 3.97 -3.10 7.66
CA ALA A 217 2.69 -2.66 8.21
C ALA A 217 2.61 -1.13 8.35
N ILE A 218 3.72 -0.45 8.71
CA ILE A 218 3.80 1.02 8.75
C ILE A 218 3.74 1.58 7.34
N GLN A 219 4.44 0.93 6.39
CA GLN A 219 4.43 1.32 4.98
C GLN A 219 3.03 1.25 4.38
N LEU A 220 2.29 0.17 4.62
CA LEU A 220 0.90 0.01 4.15
C LEU A 220 -0.04 1.03 4.80
N ALA A 221 0.12 1.31 6.10
CA ALA A 221 -0.69 2.31 6.79
C ALA A 221 -0.53 3.71 6.18
N ALA A 222 0.70 4.10 5.80
CA ALA A 222 0.99 5.38 5.16
C ALA A 222 0.36 5.55 3.76
N CYS A 223 -0.23 4.50 3.21
CA CYS A 223 -0.93 4.51 1.92
C CYS A 223 -2.46 4.45 2.06
N PHE A 224 -3.02 4.54 3.26
CA PHE A 224 -4.45 4.66 3.44
C PHE A 224 -4.96 6.02 2.94
N TYR A 225 -6.15 6.01 2.36
CA TYR A 225 -6.92 7.24 2.08
C TYR A 225 -7.75 7.59 3.32
N LEU A 226 -7.10 8.19 4.29
CA LEU A 226 -7.72 8.64 5.55
C LEU A 226 -8.28 10.06 5.42
N GLY A 227 -9.16 10.43 6.34
CA GLY A 227 -9.65 11.80 6.47
C GLY A 227 -8.59 12.73 7.07
N LEU A 228 -8.74 14.02 6.84
CA LEU A 228 -7.88 15.02 7.47
C LEU A 228 -8.11 14.97 9.00
N GLY A 229 -7.08 14.57 9.74
CA GLY A 229 -7.16 14.40 11.20
C GLY A 229 -7.07 12.97 11.70
N ASP A 230 -7.11 11.99 10.80
CA ASP A 230 -6.72 10.62 11.13
C ASP A 230 -5.19 10.50 11.04
N ASP A 231 -4.59 9.62 11.84
CA ASP A 231 -3.14 9.43 11.92
C ASP A 231 -2.75 8.02 11.46
N GLU A 232 -1.96 7.94 10.41
CA GLU A 232 -1.49 6.69 9.81
C GLU A 232 -0.68 5.85 10.80
N MET A 233 0.08 6.47 11.72
CA MET A 233 0.85 5.75 12.74
C MET A 233 -0.05 5.03 13.75
N HIS A 234 -1.24 5.57 14.04
CA HIS A 234 -2.22 4.87 14.86
C HIS A 234 -2.80 3.65 14.14
N CYS A 235 -3.07 3.74 12.84
CA CYS A 235 -3.48 2.59 12.04
C CYS A 235 -2.37 1.54 11.95
N ALA A 236 -1.11 1.97 11.81
CA ALA A 236 0.05 1.08 11.81
C ALA A 236 0.17 0.28 13.10
N GLY A 237 -0.05 0.90 14.26
CA GLY A 237 -0.07 0.21 15.55
C GLY A 237 -1.13 -0.91 15.59
N SER A 238 -2.31 -0.64 15.06
CA SER A 238 -3.36 -1.67 14.95
C SER A 238 -2.99 -2.80 13.97
N LEU A 239 -2.29 -2.48 12.87
CA LEU A 239 -1.78 -3.50 11.93
C LEU A 239 -0.73 -4.39 12.59
N LEU A 240 0.18 -3.81 13.35
CA LEU A 240 1.19 -4.54 14.13
C LEU A 240 0.59 -5.36 15.29
N GLY A 241 -0.59 -4.95 15.78
CA GLY A 241 -1.22 -5.53 16.96
C GLY A 241 -0.64 -5.01 18.29
N GLU A 242 0.20 -3.98 18.23
CA GLU A 242 0.79 -3.28 19.37
C GLU A 242 1.13 -1.82 18.98
N PRO A 243 1.33 -0.90 19.93
CA PRO A 243 1.75 0.46 19.65
C PRO A 243 3.03 0.53 18.81
N VAL A 244 3.07 1.40 17.78
CA VAL A 244 4.32 1.72 17.09
C VAL A 244 5.28 2.37 18.08
N ARG A 245 6.52 1.89 18.16
CA ARG A 245 7.58 2.53 18.95
C ARG A 245 8.17 3.69 18.15
N LEU A 246 8.03 4.90 18.66
CA LEU A 246 8.56 6.11 18.08
C LEU A 246 9.72 6.67 18.90
N VAL A 247 10.68 7.29 18.22
CA VAL A 247 11.79 8.04 18.80
C VAL A 247 11.78 9.47 18.26
N HIS A 248 12.14 10.44 19.12
CA HIS A 248 12.29 11.84 18.69
C HIS A 248 13.44 12.00 17.72
N CYS A 249 13.24 12.77 16.66
CA CYS A 249 14.28 13.22 15.73
C CYS A 249 15.39 14.01 16.46
N LYS A 250 16.56 14.13 15.83
CA LYS A 250 17.74 14.78 16.41
C LYS A 250 17.89 16.26 16.06
N SER A 251 17.25 16.73 14.98
CA SER A 251 17.36 18.11 14.49
C SER A 251 16.02 18.83 14.35
N ILE A 252 14.92 18.11 14.32
CA ILE A 252 13.56 18.66 14.12
C ILE A 252 12.58 18.12 15.17
N ASP A 253 11.50 18.85 15.45
CA ASP A 253 10.47 18.45 16.41
C ASP A 253 9.45 17.50 15.76
N LEU A 254 9.92 16.31 15.39
CA LEU A 254 9.10 15.19 14.92
C LEU A 254 9.51 13.89 15.62
N ALA A 255 8.71 12.86 15.44
CA ALA A 255 9.02 11.51 15.92
C ALA A 255 8.82 10.49 14.78
N VAL A 256 9.65 9.46 14.77
CA VAL A 256 9.77 8.48 13.69
C VAL A 256 9.84 7.07 14.25
N PRO A 257 9.50 6.03 13.46
CA PRO A 257 9.64 4.64 13.88
C PRO A 257 11.07 4.31 14.34
N ALA A 258 11.18 3.83 15.56
CA ALA A 258 12.46 3.58 16.25
C ALA A 258 13.30 2.47 15.60
N GLU A 259 12.64 1.53 14.93
CA GLU A 259 13.28 0.34 14.34
C GLU A 259 13.47 0.42 12.82
N ALA A 260 13.30 1.59 12.21
CA ALA A 260 13.65 1.81 10.82
C ALA A 260 15.15 1.61 10.53
N GLU A 261 15.53 1.54 9.28
CA GLU A 261 16.93 1.44 8.87
C GLU A 261 17.63 2.81 8.87
N ILE A 262 16.98 3.82 8.28
CA ILE A 262 17.54 5.16 8.06
C ILE A 262 16.45 6.20 8.26
N VAL A 263 16.82 7.34 8.85
CA VAL A 263 15.98 8.55 8.91
C VAL A 263 16.78 9.75 8.41
N LEU A 264 16.19 10.48 7.47
CA LEU A 264 16.71 11.76 6.99
C LEU A 264 15.82 12.87 7.56
N GLU A 265 16.40 13.85 8.23
CA GLU A 265 15.68 14.96 8.87
C GLU A 265 15.99 16.26 8.11
N GLY A 266 14.98 17.07 7.84
CA GLY A 266 15.17 18.29 7.09
C GLY A 266 13.92 19.14 6.93
N HIS A 267 13.94 20.02 5.92
CA HIS A 267 12.89 21.01 5.69
C HIS A 267 12.47 21.09 4.22
N ILE A 268 11.15 21.24 4.00
CA ILE A 268 10.53 21.47 2.69
C ILE A 268 10.39 22.97 2.49
N HIS A 269 11.00 23.48 1.40
CA HIS A 269 10.96 24.90 1.00
C HIS A 269 9.95 25.10 -0.13
N ILE A 270 8.67 25.30 0.22
CA ILE A 270 7.56 25.32 -0.76
C ILE A 270 7.70 26.44 -1.80
N ASP A 271 8.39 27.52 -1.47
CA ASP A 271 8.61 28.68 -2.33
C ASP A 271 9.85 28.55 -3.25
N GLU A 272 10.54 27.41 -3.21
CA GLU A 272 11.71 27.12 -4.04
C GLU A 272 11.40 26.00 -5.06
N PRO A 273 10.69 26.28 -6.18
CA PRO A 273 10.40 25.29 -7.20
C PRO A 273 11.65 24.86 -7.95
N ILE A 274 11.72 23.55 -8.28
CA ILE A 274 12.82 22.95 -9.04
C ILE A 274 12.23 22.09 -10.15
N LEU A 275 12.68 22.27 -11.39
CA LEU A 275 12.28 21.39 -12.51
C LEU A 275 12.71 19.96 -12.25
N GLU A 276 11.76 19.05 -12.41
CA GLU A 276 11.98 17.62 -12.14
C GLU A 276 12.52 16.89 -13.38
N GLY A 277 11.89 17.09 -14.52
CA GLY A 277 12.10 16.34 -15.73
C GLY A 277 11.22 15.08 -15.77
N LEU A 278 11.50 14.18 -16.71
CA LEU A 278 10.75 12.94 -16.86
C LEU A 278 10.94 11.99 -15.70
N VAL A 279 9.85 11.45 -15.22
CA VAL A 279 9.80 10.41 -14.17
C VAL A 279 8.90 9.27 -14.59
N SER A 280 9.12 8.09 -14.05
CA SER A 280 8.24 6.95 -14.25
C SER A 280 7.05 7.02 -13.27
N GLU A 281 5.86 6.64 -13.76
CA GLU A 281 4.64 6.54 -12.96
C GLU A 281 4.07 5.12 -12.92
N TYR A 282 3.12 4.87 -11.99
CA TYR A 282 2.54 3.55 -11.72
C TYR A 282 1.94 2.85 -12.94
N HIS A 283 1.63 3.56 -14.02
CA HIS A 283 1.20 2.97 -15.30
C HIS A 283 2.36 2.54 -16.22
N GLY A 284 3.61 2.72 -15.79
CA GLY A 284 4.80 2.30 -16.51
C GLY A 284 5.25 3.23 -17.65
N MET A 285 4.66 4.41 -17.75
CA MET A 285 5.05 5.44 -18.72
C MET A 285 5.77 6.60 -18.04
N TYR A 286 6.50 7.39 -18.82
CA TYR A 286 7.11 8.62 -18.33
C TYR A 286 6.11 9.76 -18.33
N GLU A 287 6.17 10.57 -17.28
CA GLU A 287 5.40 11.79 -17.10
C GLU A 287 6.33 12.97 -16.82
N ASP A 288 5.92 14.17 -17.23
CA ASP A 288 6.57 15.43 -16.87
C ASP A 288 5.63 16.27 -16.01
N TYR A 289 5.89 16.30 -14.72
CA TYR A 289 5.08 17.06 -13.76
C TYR A 289 5.52 18.51 -13.59
N GLY A 290 6.48 18.96 -14.38
CA GLY A 290 7.05 20.30 -14.30
C GLY A 290 7.97 20.44 -13.10
N SER A 291 7.50 21.06 -12.01
CA SER A 291 8.33 21.35 -10.85
C SER A 291 7.87 20.62 -9.60
N GLY A 292 8.84 20.06 -8.87
CA GLY A 292 8.75 19.80 -7.44
C GLY A 292 9.26 20.98 -6.63
N VAL A 293 9.51 20.75 -5.34
CA VAL A 293 10.03 21.79 -4.43
C VAL A 293 11.32 21.34 -3.75
N ARG A 294 12.18 22.30 -3.42
CA ARG A 294 13.46 22.03 -2.76
C ARG A 294 13.26 21.48 -1.36
N VAL A 295 14.10 20.53 -1.02
CA VAL A 295 14.27 20.05 0.36
C VAL A 295 15.75 20.08 0.73
N ARG A 296 16.05 20.39 2.00
CA ARG A 296 17.40 20.37 2.57
C ARG A 296 17.40 19.45 3.78
N PHE A 297 18.36 18.53 3.80
CA PHE A 297 18.58 17.63 4.92
C PHE A 297 19.68 18.16 5.82
N GLU A 298 19.46 18.06 7.12
CA GLU A 298 20.36 18.57 8.17
C GLU A 298 20.98 17.45 8.98
N CYS A 299 20.30 16.30 9.01
CA CYS A 299 20.72 15.17 9.80
C CYS A 299 20.27 13.86 9.14
N MET A 300 21.13 12.86 9.20
CA MET A 300 20.79 11.47 8.97
C MET A 300 21.11 10.68 10.21
N THR A 301 20.17 9.88 10.68
CA THR A 301 20.41 8.82 11.65
C THR A 301 20.17 7.46 11.01
N CYS A 302 20.91 6.44 11.43
CA CYS A 302 20.74 5.11 10.89
C CYS A 302 21.25 4.03 11.85
N ARG A 303 20.89 2.78 11.56
CA ARG A 303 21.52 1.61 12.18
C ARG A 303 23.00 1.54 11.83
N SER A 304 23.79 0.87 12.66
CA SER A 304 25.24 0.69 12.40
C SER A 304 25.53 -0.18 11.18
N ASP A 305 24.61 -1.06 10.83
CA ASP A 305 24.61 -1.97 9.69
C ASP A 305 23.40 -1.71 8.78
N ALA A 306 23.07 -0.44 8.56
CA ALA A 306 21.89 -0.01 7.81
C ALA A 306 21.87 -0.54 6.37
N MET A 307 20.68 -0.82 5.88
CA MET A 307 20.39 -1.17 4.49
C MET A 307 19.42 -0.15 3.88
N LEU A 308 19.63 0.23 2.62
CA LEU A 308 18.70 1.10 1.91
C LEU A 308 17.56 0.27 1.33
N GLN A 309 16.33 0.55 1.76
CA GLN A 309 15.14 0.05 1.05
C GLN A 309 14.95 0.85 -0.24
N VAL A 310 14.63 0.15 -1.32
CA VAL A 310 14.20 0.74 -2.58
C VAL A 310 12.91 0.09 -3.05
N ILE A 311 12.02 0.88 -3.62
CA ILE A 311 10.82 0.42 -4.32
C ILE A 311 11.01 0.84 -5.77
N GLU A 312 11.03 -0.11 -6.70
CA GLU A 312 11.10 0.25 -8.11
C GLU A 312 9.81 0.98 -8.51
N PRO A 313 9.91 2.24 -9.00
CA PRO A 313 8.73 2.99 -9.42
C PRO A 313 8.19 2.44 -10.74
N GLY A 314 7.03 2.93 -11.17
CA GLY A 314 6.43 2.49 -12.42
C GLY A 314 5.49 1.29 -12.25
N TYR A 315 5.31 0.53 -13.34
CA TYR A 315 4.45 -0.66 -13.37
C TYR A 315 5.18 -1.87 -12.77
N HIS A 316 5.36 -1.81 -11.46
CA HIS A 316 6.09 -2.77 -10.63
C HIS A 316 5.21 -3.24 -9.49
N MET A 317 5.20 -4.53 -9.18
CA MET A 317 4.22 -5.12 -8.26
C MET A 317 4.33 -4.55 -6.85
N GLU A 318 5.54 -4.33 -6.31
CA GLU A 318 5.68 -3.70 -4.99
C GLU A 318 5.07 -2.30 -4.95
N HIS A 319 5.35 -1.46 -5.94
CA HIS A 319 4.75 -0.13 -6.06
C HIS A 319 3.22 -0.20 -6.23
N LEU A 320 2.73 -1.16 -7.04
CA LEU A 320 1.30 -1.32 -7.27
C LEU A 320 0.57 -1.83 -6.03
N TYR A 321 1.06 -2.88 -5.36
CA TYR A 321 0.41 -3.44 -4.17
C TYR A 321 0.49 -2.52 -2.96
N LEU A 322 1.58 -1.76 -2.78
CA LEU A 322 1.69 -0.75 -1.73
C LEU A 322 0.55 0.28 -1.79
N GLY A 323 0.02 0.58 -2.98
CA GLY A 323 -1.16 1.42 -3.13
C GLY A 323 -2.47 0.65 -3.21
N ALA A 324 -2.54 -0.41 -4.02
CA ALA A 324 -3.77 -1.15 -4.32
C ALA A 324 -4.44 -1.70 -3.07
N VAL A 325 -3.67 -2.31 -2.18
CA VAL A 325 -4.17 -2.99 -0.98
C VAL A 325 -4.79 -2.01 0.03
N PRO A 326 -4.13 -0.89 0.40
CA PRO A 326 -4.74 0.12 1.26
C PRO A 326 -5.91 0.88 0.61
N ILE A 327 -5.84 1.18 -0.69
CA ILE A 327 -6.95 1.82 -1.42
C ILE A 327 -8.20 0.93 -1.40
N ALA A 328 -8.04 -0.37 -1.62
CA ALA A 328 -9.16 -1.32 -1.57
C ALA A 328 -9.84 -1.33 -0.20
N ALA A 329 -9.07 -1.34 0.88
CA ALA A 329 -9.60 -1.29 2.25
C ALA A 329 -10.29 0.06 2.54
N SER A 330 -9.68 1.18 2.15
CA SER A 330 -10.25 2.52 2.32
C SER A 330 -11.57 2.67 1.55
N LEU A 331 -11.65 2.19 0.31
CA LEU A 331 -12.88 2.18 -0.48
C LEU A 331 -13.95 1.32 0.20
N LYS A 332 -13.62 0.10 0.65
CA LYS A 332 -14.57 -0.77 1.36
C LYS A 332 -15.10 -0.11 2.63
N ALA A 333 -14.25 0.57 3.40
CA ALA A 333 -14.65 1.30 4.59
C ALA A 333 -15.68 2.39 4.27
N VAL A 334 -15.46 3.19 3.22
CA VAL A 334 -16.37 4.26 2.79
C VAL A 334 -17.68 3.69 2.23
N ILE A 335 -17.61 2.67 1.38
CA ILE A 335 -18.80 2.02 0.81
C ILE A 335 -19.71 1.46 1.93
N ARG A 336 -19.13 0.79 2.93
CA ARG A 336 -19.86 0.18 4.06
C ARG A 336 -20.64 1.18 4.90
N ARG A 337 -20.31 2.45 4.87
CA ARG A 337 -21.11 3.52 5.54
C ARG A 337 -22.53 3.63 4.97
N SER A 338 -22.75 3.17 3.73
CA SER A 338 -24.01 3.34 3.01
C SER A 338 -24.56 2.07 2.36
N VAL A 339 -23.71 1.06 2.13
CA VAL A 339 -24.04 -0.20 1.47
C VAL A 339 -23.45 -1.35 2.29
N PHE A 340 -24.30 -2.06 3.04
CA PHE A 340 -23.84 -3.03 4.04
C PHE A 340 -23.52 -4.41 3.45
N ASN A 341 -24.09 -4.75 2.30
CA ASN A 341 -23.94 -6.04 1.62
C ASN A 341 -22.78 -6.06 0.61
N VAL A 342 -21.78 -5.20 0.81
CA VAL A 342 -20.55 -5.20 0.03
C VAL A 342 -19.62 -6.31 0.54
N GLY A 343 -19.14 -7.15 -0.39
CA GLY A 343 -18.16 -8.19 -0.14
C GLY A 343 -16.72 -7.68 -0.24
N GLU A 344 -15.87 -8.37 -1.00
CA GLU A 344 -14.51 -7.96 -1.27
C GLU A 344 -14.43 -6.79 -2.26
N VAL A 345 -13.39 -5.98 -2.10
CA VAL A 345 -13.03 -4.89 -3.03
C VAL A 345 -11.61 -5.15 -3.51
N ALA A 346 -11.41 -5.23 -4.80
CA ALA A 346 -10.09 -5.37 -5.41
C ALA A 346 -9.73 -4.10 -6.18
N VAL A 347 -8.50 -3.62 -5.97
CA VAL A 347 -7.85 -2.65 -6.85
C VAL A 347 -6.79 -3.42 -7.61
N THR A 348 -6.95 -3.55 -8.93
CA THR A 348 -6.21 -4.53 -9.70
C THR A 348 -4.83 -4.02 -10.12
N ALA A 349 -3.82 -4.88 -10.09
CA ALA A 349 -2.49 -4.56 -10.61
C ALA A 349 -2.55 -4.23 -12.11
N SER A 350 -3.33 -4.97 -12.90
CA SER A 350 -3.56 -4.67 -14.34
C SER A 350 -4.21 -3.30 -14.60
N GLY A 351 -4.89 -2.73 -13.60
CA GLY A 351 -5.35 -1.34 -13.57
C GLY A 351 -4.35 -0.41 -12.89
N SER A 352 -3.06 -0.70 -13.02
CA SER A 352 -1.97 0.11 -12.46
C SER A 352 -2.00 0.27 -10.93
N GLY A 353 -2.66 -0.67 -10.24
CA GLY A 353 -2.81 -0.62 -8.77
C GLY A 353 -3.61 0.57 -8.23
N ARG A 354 -4.30 1.32 -9.10
CA ARG A 354 -5.02 2.56 -8.75
C ARG A 354 -6.32 2.75 -9.53
N ASN A 355 -6.29 2.56 -10.86
CA ASN A 355 -7.29 3.04 -11.80
C ASN A 355 -8.49 2.12 -11.96
N ASN A 356 -8.35 0.81 -11.71
CA ASN A 356 -9.40 -0.18 -11.92
C ASN A 356 -9.80 -0.85 -10.61
N VAL A 357 -11.07 -0.73 -10.27
CA VAL A 357 -11.66 -1.28 -9.03
C VAL A 357 -12.74 -2.30 -9.37
N VAL A 358 -12.69 -3.44 -8.72
CA VAL A 358 -13.78 -4.43 -8.76
C VAL A 358 -14.40 -4.52 -7.37
N VAL A 359 -15.72 -4.41 -7.30
CA VAL A 359 -16.48 -4.47 -6.03
C VAL A 359 -17.46 -5.62 -6.08
N GLN A 360 -17.30 -6.54 -5.16
CA GLN A 360 -18.23 -7.64 -4.96
C GLN A 360 -19.41 -7.19 -4.08
N ILE A 361 -20.62 -7.57 -4.46
CA ILE A 361 -21.84 -7.26 -3.70
C ILE A 361 -22.72 -8.52 -3.58
N ASP A 362 -23.29 -8.74 -2.41
CA ASP A 362 -24.23 -9.83 -2.20
C ASP A 362 -25.69 -9.36 -2.42
N ALA A 363 -26.46 -10.13 -3.20
CA ALA A 363 -27.88 -9.87 -3.49
C ALA A 363 -28.19 -8.37 -3.75
N PRO A 364 -27.65 -7.78 -4.82
CA PRO A 364 -27.76 -6.35 -5.08
C PRO A 364 -29.21 -5.91 -5.31
N ARG A 365 -29.58 -4.76 -4.72
CA ARG A 365 -30.86 -4.10 -4.99
C ARG A 365 -30.72 -3.18 -6.20
N PRO A 366 -31.82 -2.89 -6.93
CA PRO A 366 -31.81 -1.95 -8.04
C PRO A 366 -31.14 -0.61 -7.65
N GLY A 367 -30.19 -0.14 -8.45
CA GLY A 367 -29.48 1.12 -8.24
C GLY A 367 -28.28 1.06 -7.28
N GLN A 368 -28.07 -0.04 -6.52
CA GLN A 368 -26.92 -0.13 -5.61
C GLN A 368 -25.57 -0.12 -6.34
N ALA A 369 -25.46 -0.79 -7.50
CA ALA A 369 -24.25 -0.78 -8.31
C ALA A 369 -23.84 0.67 -8.68
N ARG A 370 -24.76 1.47 -9.20
CA ARG A 370 -24.51 2.87 -9.54
C ARG A 370 -24.17 3.72 -8.31
N ARG A 371 -24.78 3.44 -7.16
CA ARG A 371 -24.46 4.11 -5.91
C ARG A 371 -23.01 3.82 -5.47
N ILE A 372 -22.56 2.57 -5.55
CA ILE A 372 -21.18 2.19 -5.23
C ILE A 372 -20.20 2.89 -6.17
N MET A 373 -20.47 2.90 -7.48
CA MET A 373 -19.64 3.62 -8.46
C MET A 373 -19.46 5.09 -8.08
N SER A 374 -20.57 5.77 -7.76
CA SER A 374 -20.54 7.19 -7.35
C SER A 374 -19.77 7.42 -6.05
N ILE A 375 -19.88 6.50 -5.07
CA ILE A 375 -19.11 6.55 -3.82
C ILE A 375 -17.62 6.41 -4.09
N CYS A 376 -17.23 5.44 -4.91
CA CYS A 376 -15.82 5.19 -5.23
C CYS A 376 -15.17 6.40 -5.92
N TRP A 377 -15.80 6.96 -6.94
CA TRP A 377 -15.28 8.14 -7.65
C TRP A 377 -15.26 9.41 -6.79
N GLY A 378 -16.22 9.54 -5.86
CA GLY A 378 -16.23 10.65 -4.91
C GLY A 378 -15.19 10.51 -3.79
N ALA A 379 -14.81 9.28 -3.43
CA ALA A 379 -13.87 9.02 -2.35
C ALA A 379 -12.40 9.01 -2.82
N VAL A 380 -12.14 8.44 -4.01
CA VAL A 380 -10.77 8.27 -4.53
C VAL A 380 -10.74 8.71 -6.00
N SER A 381 -10.27 9.93 -6.23
CA SER A 381 -10.30 10.58 -7.55
C SER A 381 -9.50 9.87 -8.64
N ILE A 382 -8.43 9.14 -8.27
CA ILE A 382 -7.59 8.40 -9.21
C ILE A 382 -8.29 7.19 -9.85
N VAL A 383 -9.36 6.66 -9.23
CA VAL A 383 -10.13 5.54 -9.76
C VAL A 383 -10.83 5.96 -11.06
N LYS A 384 -10.56 5.22 -12.14
CA LYS A 384 -11.09 5.45 -13.49
C LYS A 384 -12.22 4.49 -13.82
N ASN A 385 -11.96 3.19 -13.71
CA ASN A 385 -12.91 2.12 -14.04
C ASN A 385 -13.40 1.41 -12.79
N ILE A 386 -14.71 1.08 -12.76
CA ILE A 386 -15.30 0.32 -11.66
C ILE A 386 -16.17 -0.79 -12.24
N THR A 387 -15.96 -2.02 -11.79
CA THR A 387 -16.83 -3.15 -12.12
C THR A 387 -17.50 -3.66 -10.84
N ILE A 388 -18.81 -3.80 -10.87
CA ILE A 388 -19.58 -4.40 -9.76
C ILE A 388 -19.95 -5.82 -10.17
N VAL A 389 -19.66 -6.79 -9.30
CA VAL A 389 -19.92 -8.22 -9.52
C VAL A 389 -20.71 -8.82 -8.35
N ASP A 390 -21.39 -9.94 -8.58
CA ASP A 390 -22.07 -10.70 -7.51
C ASP A 390 -21.06 -11.45 -6.62
N SER A 391 -21.56 -11.95 -5.49
CA SER A 391 -20.77 -12.68 -4.48
C SER A 391 -20.19 -14.02 -4.96
N ASP A 392 -20.64 -14.54 -6.11
CA ASP A 392 -20.10 -15.75 -6.74
C ASP A 392 -18.89 -15.50 -7.65
N VAL A 393 -18.50 -14.25 -7.83
CA VAL A 393 -17.34 -13.83 -8.64
C VAL A 393 -16.24 -13.32 -7.73
N ASP A 394 -15.06 -13.93 -7.78
CA ASP A 394 -13.88 -13.42 -7.08
C ASP A 394 -13.39 -12.12 -7.77
N PRO A 395 -13.37 -10.97 -7.08
CA PRO A 395 -12.96 -9.71 -7.68
C PRO A 395 -11.43 -9.63 -8.01
N TRP A 396 -10.63 -10.56 -7.48
CA TRP A 396 -9.22 -10.71 -7.80
C TRP A 396 -8.97 -11.60 -9.02
N ASP A 397 -9.94 -12.44 -9.41
CA ASP A 397 -9.88 -13.23 -10.64
C ASP A 397 -10.44 -12.43 -11.82
N LEU A 398 -9.54 -11.74 -12.54
CA LEU A 398 -9.93 -10.92 -13.69
C LEU A 398 -10.56 -11.73 -14.82
N GLY A 399 -10.24 -13.01 -14.96
CA GLY A 399 -10.90 -13.90 -15.92
C GLY A 399 -12.37 -14.12 -15.56
N ALA A 400 -12.66 -14.35 -14.27
CA ALA A 400 -14.03 -14.46 -13.78
C ALA A 400 -14.81 -13.14 -13.89
N VAL A 401 -14.14 -12.00 -13.63
CA VAL A 401 -14.74 -10.65 -13.77
C VAL A 401 -15.11 -10.36 -15.23
N GLU A 402 -14.21 -10.62 -16.19
CA GLU A 402 -14.51 -10.44 -17.61
C GLU A 402 -15.63 -11.39 -18.09
N LEU A 403 -15.62 -12.63 -17.64
CA LEU A 403 -16.72 -13.56 -17.93
C LEU A 403 -18.06 -13.03 -17.42
N ALA A 404 -18.11 -12.48 -16.21
CA ALA A 404 -19.31 -11.86 -15.66
C ALA A 404 -19.79 -10.68 -16.52
N LYS A 405 -18.86 -9.80 -16.96
CA LYS A 405 -19.19 -8.71 -17.88
C LYS A 405 -19.78 -9.23 -19.21
N MET A 406 -19.22 -10.30 -19.77
CA MET A 406 -19.69 -10.86 -21.05
C MET A 406 -21.06 -11.56 -20.91
N THR A 407 -21.36 -12.14 -19.77
CA THR A 407 -22.57 -12.99 -19.59
C THR A 407 -23.74 -12.29 -18.90
N ARG A 408 -23.49 -11.25 -18.09
CA ARG A 408 -24.51 -10.61 -17.22
C ARG A 408 -24.87 -9.18 -17.61
N MET A 409 -24.13 -8.56 -18.55
CA MET A 409 -24.34 -7.16 -18.92
C MET A 409 -25.05 -6.98 -20.25
N ARG A 410 -25.80 -5.89 -20.34
CA ARG A 410 -26.25 -5.26 -21.57
C ARG A 410 -25.69 -3.86 -21.61
N ALA A 411 -24.86 -3.56 -22.60
CA ALA A 411 -24.10 -2.30 -22.66
C ALA A 411 -24.99 -1.05 -22.56
N GLU A 412 -26.15 -1.06 -23.23
CA GLU A 412 -27.10 0.05 -23.27
C GLU A 412 -27.75 0.35 -21.90
N ARG A 413 -27.69 -0.59 -20.94
CA ARG A 413 -28.34 -0.48 -19.64
C ARG A 413 -27.35 -0.44 -18.48
N ASP A 414 -26.31 -1.26 -18.59
CA ASP A 414 -25.46 -1.66 -17.46
C ASP A 414 -24.10 -0.96 -17.45
N ILE A 415 -23.84 -0.12 -18.45
CA ILE A 415 -22.68 0.80 -18.45
C ILE A 415 -23.12 2.18 -17.96
N LEU A 416 -22.29 2.76 -17.08
CA LEU A 416 -22.41 4.15 -16.63
C LEU A 416 -21.16 4.89 -17.05
N ILE A 417 -21.31 5.92 -17.90
CA ILE A 417 -20.24 6.84 -18.25
C ILE A 417 -20.56 8.18 -17.58
N VAL A 418 -19.58 8.72 -16.84
CA VAL A 418 -19.67 10.04 -16.23
C VAL A 418 -18.55 10.89 -16.79
N THR A 419 -18.90 11.95 -17.51
CA THR A 419 -17.96 12.90 -18.11
C THR A 419 -17.53 13.97 -17.11
N ASP A 420 -16.43 14.64 -17.42
CA ASP A 420 -15.97 15.84 -16.72
C ASP A 420 -15.68 15.62 -15.22
N LEU A 421 -15.25 14.40 -14.86
CA LEU A 421 -14.74 14.11 -13.52
C LEU A 421 -13.25 14.49 -13.43
N PRO A 422 -12.77 14.90 -12.24
CA PRO A 422 -11.36 15.20 -12.05
C PRO A 422 -10.48 14.01 -12.46
N ALA A 423 -9.51 14.28 -13.32
CA ALA A 423 -8.43 13.35 -13.64
C ALA A 423 -7.35 13.38 -12.54
N ASP A 424 -6.63 12.29 -12.37
CA ASP A 424 -5.33 12.35 -11.70
C ASP A 424 -4.32 13.03 -12.63
N ARG A 425 -3.35 13.74 -12.07
CA ARG A 425 -2.36 14.45 -12.88
C ARG A 425 -1.45 13.52 -13.69
N SER A 426 -1.42 12.22 -13.33
CA SER A 426 -0.70 11.17 -14.07
C SER A 426 -1.55 10.44 -15.11
N GLU A 427 -2.79 10.90 -15.34
CA GLU A 427 -3.67 10.27 -16.33
C GLU A 427 -3.25 10.66 -17.76
N PRO A 428 -2.71 9.71 -18.55
CA PRO A 428 -2.14 10.03 -19.88
C PRO A 428 -3.17 10.53 -20.90
N GLN A 429 -4.47 10.37 -20.62
CA GLN A 429 -5.57 10.74 -21.51
C GLN A 429 -6.43 11.87 -20.92
N GLU A 430 -5.90 12.62 -19.94
CA GLU A 430 -6.62 13.77 -19.39
C GLU A 430 -6.71 14.90 -20.43
N ASP A 431 -7.78 15.70 -20.35
CA ASP A 431 -7.96 16.90 -21.14
C ASP A 431 -8.38 18.05 -20.20
N GLY A 432 -7.45 18.95 -19.98
CA GLY A 432 -7.67 20.10 -19.08
C GLY A 432 -7.96 19.74 -17.63
N GLY A 433 -7.38 18.62 -17.13
CA GLY A 433 -7.56 18.14 -15.77
C GLY A 433 -8.82 17.32 -15.52
N VAL A 434 -9.53 16.94 -16.58
CA VAL A 434 -10.76 16.14 -16.50
C VAL A 434 -10.69 14.90 -17.41
N ILE A 435 -11.50 13.89 -17.07
CA ILE A 435 -11.64 12.67 -17.85
C ILE A 435 -13.03 12.06 -17.66
N ALA A 436 -13.51 11.33 -18.67
CA ALA A 436 -14.67 10.47 -18.51
C ALA A 436 -14.31 9.19 -17.76
N LYS A 437 -15.14 8.78 -16.79
CA LYS A 437 -14.98 7.54 -16.03
C LYS A 437 -16.09 6.57 -16.35
N VAL A 438 -15.80 5.27 -16.27
CA VAL A 438 -16.76 4.24 -16.66
C VAL A 438 -17.00 3.22 -15.54
N GLY A 439 -18.27 2.89 -15.33
CA GLY A 439 -18.72 1.84 -14.42
C GLY A 439 -19.48 0.75 -15.16
N TYR A 440 -19.23 -0.50 -14.78
CA TYR A 440 -19.82 -1.71 -15.35
C TYR A 440 -20.62 -2.43 -14.25
N ASP A 441 -21.93 -2.57 -14.45
CA ASP A 441 -22.79 -3.35 -13.55
C ASP A 441 -22.91 -4.80 -14.11
N ALA A 442 -21.94 -5.63 -13.73
CA ALA A 442 -21.89 -7.04 -14.11
C ALA A 442 -22.56 -7.96 -13.07
N THR A 443 -23.58 -7.46 -12.37
CA THR A 443 -24.42 -8.26 -11.48
C THR A 443 -25.58 -8.91 -12.21
N MET A 444 -26.11 -10.00 -11.68
CA MET A 444 -27.37 -10.58 -12.12
C MET A 444 -28.54 -9.63 -11.80
N LYS A 445 -29.46 -9.46 -12.73
CA LYS A 445 -30.60 -8.54 -12.57
C LYS A 445 -31.82 -9.28 -12.04
N ALA A 446 -32.69 -8.55 -11.32
CA ALA A 446 -33.97 -9.07 -10.92
C ALA A 446 -34.77 -9.53 -12.16
N GLY A 447 -35.14 -10.80 -12.19
CA GLY A 447 -35.82 -11.42 -13.34
C GLY A 447 -34.91 -12.21 -14.28
N ASP A 448 -33.56 -12.13 -14.10
CA ASP A 448 -32.67 -13.05 -14.78
C ASP A 448 -32.90 -14.48 -14.27
N ARG A 449 -32.90 -15.46 -15.18
CA ARG A 449 -33.06 -16.87 -14.80
C ARG A 449 -31.76 -17.33 -14.13
N LYS A 450 -31.81 -17.69 -12.84
CA LYS A 450 -30.63 -18.21 -12.12
C LYS A 450 -30.00 -19.41 -12.85
N GLU A 451 -30.82 -20.30 -13.38
CA GLU A 451 -30.38 -21.50 -14.14
C GLU A 451 -29.62 -21.14 -15.43
N GLY A 452 -29.80 -19.93 -15.97
CA GLY A 452 -29.05 -19.43 -17.15
C GLY A 452 -27.61 -19.05 -16.86
N PHE A 453 -27.24 -18.92 -15.57
CA PHE A 453 -25.91 -18.55 -15.12
C PHE A 453 -25.18 -19.67 -14.37
N ASP A 454 -25.81 -20.85 -14.26
CA ASP A 454 -25.16 -22.01 -13.66
C ASP A 454 -23.99 -22.47 -14.52
N LYS A 455 -22.85 -22.69 -13.90
CA LYS A 455 -21.70 -23.24 -14.60
C LYS A 455 -21.97 -24.69 -15.00
N ALA A 456 -21.77 -24.99 -16.29
CA ALA A 456 -21.84 -26.36 -16.80
C ALA A 456 -20.59 -27.12 -16.33
N LEU A 457 -20.72 -27.84 -15.22
CA LEU A 457 -19.64 -28.59 -14.60
C LEU A 457 -20.02 -30.08 -14.54
N PRO A 458 -19.01 -30.98 -14.60
CA PRO A 458 -19.26 -32.38 -14.26
C PRO A 458 -19.79 -32.54 -12.83
N PRO A 459 -20.49 -33.61 -12.50
CA PRO A 459 -20.93 -33.84 -11.14
C PRO A 459 -19.77 -33.85 -10.13
N LEU A 460 -20.01 -33.29 -8.93
CA LEU A 460 -19.01 -33.16 -7.87
C LEU A 460 -18.32 -34.50 -7.56
N GLU A 461 -19.08 -35.59 -7.51
CA GLU A 461 -18.55 -36.96 -7.30
C GLU A 461 -17.52 -37.37 -8.37
N SER A 462 -17.68 -36.87 -9.61
CA SER A 462 -16.69 -37.12 -10.67
C SER A 462 -15.41 -36.34 -10.46
N TYR A 463 -15.48 -35.10 -9.97
CA TYR A 463 -14.27 -34.32 -9.59
C TYR A 463 -13.53 -34.99 -8.46
N GLU A 464 -14.20 -35.38 -7.37
CA GLU A 464 -13.58 -36.04 -6.23
C GLU A 464 -12.85 -37.33 -6.62
N ARG A 465 -13.55 -38.18 -7.39
CA ARG A 465 -13.01 -39.43 -7.89
C ARG A 465 -11.77 -39.20 -8.77
N MET A 466 -11.83 -38.21 -9.66
CA MET A 466 -10.70 -37.90 -10.58
C MET A 466 -9.55 -37.23 -9.89
N ARG A 467 -9.77 -36.36 -8.91
CA ARG A 467 -8.69 -35.82 -8.04
C ARG A 467 -7.92 -36.96 -7.35
N GLN A 468 -8.62 -37.91 -6.76
CA GLN A 468 -7.99 -39.11 -6.15
C GLN A 468 -7.20 -39.94 -7.16
N LEU A 469 -7.66 -40.03 -8.40
CA LEU A 469 -6.93 -40.72 -9.47
C LEU A 469 -5.67 -39.94 -9.84
N LEU A 470 -5.81 -38.64 -10.12
CA LEU A 470 -4.71 -37.76 -10.56
C LEU A 470 -3.60 -37.68 -9.50
N SER A 471 -3.95 -37.55 -8.21
CA SER A 471 -2.97 -37.56 -7.12
C SER A 471 -2.17 -38.85 -7.01
N ARG A 472 -2.71 -40.00 -7.46
CA ARG A 472 -1.99 -41.28 -7.53
C ARG A 472 -1.12 -41.41 -8.77
N VAL A 473 -1.59 -40.89 -9.91
CA VAL A 473 -0.89 -40.99 -11.20
C VAL A 473 0.29 -40.01 -11.27
N LYS A 474 0.10 -38.80 -10.70
CA LYS A 474 1.11 -37.75 -10.72
C LYS A 474 1.06 -36.94 -9.42
N PRO A 475 1.71 -37.43 -8.34
CA PRO A 475 1.67 -36.80 -7.00
C PRO A 475 2.21 -35.35 -6.98
N GLU A 476 3.06 -35.01 -7.93
CA GLU A 476 3.67 -33.67 -8.09
C GLU A 476 2.71 -32.62 -8.65
N MET A 477 1.60 -33.04 -9.29
CA MET A 477 0.51 -32.15 -9.67
C MET A 477 -0.42 -31.97 -8.46
N ASN A 478 -0.27 -30.90 -7.68
CA ASN A 478 -1.25 -30.48 -6.69
C ASN A 478 -2.57 -30.12 -7.42
N VAL A 479 -3.48 -31.07 -7.53
CA VAL A 479 -4.76 -30.95 -8.26
C VAL A 479 -5.93 -30.80 -7.28
#